data_274eb4f55a79c4857eb65744579c549c
#
_entry.id   274eb4f55a79c4857eb65744579c549c
#
_cell.length_a   1.000
_cell.length_b   1.000
_cell.length_c   1.000
_cell.angle_alpha   90.00
_cell.angle_beta   90.00
_cell.angle_gamma   90.00
#
_symmetry.space_group_name_H-M   'P 1'
#
loop_
_entity.id
_entity.type
_entity.pdbx_description
1 polymer ?
#
loop_
_entity_poly.entity_id
_entity_poly.type
_entity_poly.pdbx_seq_one_letter_code
_entity_poly.pdbx_strand_id
1 'polypeptide(L)'
;MTTMPTATAHSRHDREPPSLFTRDHLPFAVGAVALVTLGAFENRATTTVLPTAARELDALWLFGAASAAPLVSFVLATVVAGAWADHRGPVRPLQAGMLVFVASQLAMATAPTMAVLTLGRFGSGVAEAFMDVSLTVLLARALPEALRAKVFAAFAAAWVLPSLLGPPVAGVLAEAWSWRAVFAVGIALLLPAWLLLRPSMRSSAGLAQAPTRWTAQEHRAVRAANLAALGLGTLTAGGSLLGRSGGTRVLGVALVVVGLACTAPAVRTVLPERTLRLARGIPALVALRGLVAAAFGTAASLLPLMLTTVHGLGPAAAGTSLTVTGLCWAAGSQLHGLDVVQRRVGAVRRLQVGFALITVGLLGPALNSVDVLGVVAGLVLWGVAGLGMGIVSPTLSTQLLRLAPVADQGRITAASSLTASVAQAVALAAAGALIAWQAPALPGWLFAVVMVASAATGALGWAAARRAG
;
A
#
# COMPACT_ATOMS: atom_id res chain seq x y z
N MET A 1 -31.41 -28.72 63.27
CA MET A 1 -31.60 -27.33 62.81
C MET A 1 -30.23 -26.79 62.44
N THR A 2 -29.85 -26.92 61.18
CA THR A 2 -28.52 -26.55 60.67
C THR A 2 -28.74 -25.39 59.67
N THR A 3 -28.36 -24.19 60.06
CA THR A 3 -28.52 -22.97 59.28
C THR A 3 -27.45 -22.95 58.17
N MET A 4 -27.89 -22.91 56.91
CA MET A 4 -27.04 -22.64 55.73
C MET A 4 -26.61 -21.17 55.75
N PRO A 5 -25.35 -20.86 55.41
CA PRO A 5 -24.92 -19.48 55.21
C PRO A 5 -25.43 -19.00 53.85
N THR A 6 -26.07 -17.84 53.85
CA THR A 6 -26.52 -17.06 52.72
C THR A 6 -25.31 -16.62 51.85
N ALA A 7 -25.29 -17.06 50.59
CA ALA A 7 -24.34 -16.62 49.59
C ALA A 7 -24.52 -15.10 49.35
N THR A 8 -23.54 -14.32 49.75
CA THR A 8 -23.43 -12.92 49.40
C THR A 8 -23.30 -12.76 47.87
N ALA A 9 -24.32 -12.17 47.28
CA ALA A 9 -24.31 -11.75 45.87
C ALA A 9 -23.14 -10.75 45.68
N HIS A 10 -22.11 -11.21 44.98
CA HIS A 10 -21.07 -10.31 44.46
C HIS A 10 -21.74 -9.33 43.52
N SER A 11 -21.80 -8.06 43.90
CA SER A 11 -22.18 -6.94 43.11
C SER A 11 -21.36 -6.97 41.82
N ARG A 12 -22.01 -7.24 40.67
CA ARG A 12 -21.48 -6.90 39.35
C ARG A 12 -21.34 -5.37 39.39
N HIS A 13 -20.13 -4.92 39.65
CA HIS A 13 -19.78 -3.53 39.35
C HIS A 13 -20.06 -3.34 37.88
N ASP A 14 -21.04 -2.52 37.53
CA ASP A 14 -21.27 -1.96 36.21
C ASP A 14 -20.00 -1.21 35.84
N ARG A 15 -19.04 -1.94 35.19
CA ARG A 15 -17.89 -1.28 34.55
C ARG A 15 -18.47 -0.59 33.33
N GLU A 16 -18.47 0.74 33.36
CA GLU A 16 -18.77 1.55 32.16
C GLU A 16 -18.06 0.97 30.97
N PRO A 17 -18.73 0.90 29.79
CA PRO A 17 -18.11 0.37 28.58
C PRO A 17 -16.82 1.16 28.30
N PRO A 18 -15.72 0.49 27.97
CA PRO A 18 -14.44 1.15 27.75
C PRO A 18 -14.58 2.21 26.65
N SER A 19 -14.15 3.45 26.95
CA SER A 19 -14.24 4.60 26.06
C SER A 19 -12.87 4.95 25.48
N LEU A 20 -12.84 5.37 24.21
CA LEU A 20 -11.64 5.93 23.57
C LEU A 20 -11.30 7.34 24.08
N PHE A 21 -12.30 8.04 24.66
CA PHE A 21 -12.18 9.44 25.08
C PHE A 21 -11.63 9.59 26.51
N THR A 22 -10.89 8.59 27.00
CA THR A 22 -10.17 8.68 28.27
C THR A 22 -8.81 9.32 28.08
N ARG A 23 -8.27 9.92 29.16
CA ARG A 23 -6.92 10.54 29.15
C ARG A 23 -5.81 9.54 28.76
N ASP A 24 -6.03 8.25 29.02
CA ASP A 24 -5.04 7.20 28.74
C ASP A 24 -5.10 6.67 27.30
N HIS A 25 -6.31 6.58 26.71
CA HIS A 25 -6.50 5.99 25.39
C HIS A 25 -6.50 7.01 24.25
N LEU A 26 -6.99 8.24 24.49
CA LEU A 26 -7.16 9.25 23.45
C LEU A 26 -5.83 9.67 22.81
N PRO A 27 -4.76 9.99 23.55
CA PRO A 27 -3.48 10.39 22.94
C PRO A 27 -2.90 9.28 22.05
N PHE A 28 -3.02 8.02 22.50
CA PHE A 28 -2.60 6.87 21.71
C PHE A 28 -3.42 6.73 20.42
N ALA A 29 -4.75 6.77 20.52
CA ALA A 29 -5.63 6.62 19.36
C ALA A 29 -5.39 7.73 18.31
N VAL A 30 -5.29 8.99 18.77
CA VAL A 30 -5.03 10.15 17.90
C VAL A 30 -3.62 10.06 17.29
N GLY A 31 -2.60 9.73 18.08
CA GLY A 31 -1.23 9.56 17.57
C GLY A 31 -1.09 8.42 16.57
N ALA A 32 -1.79 7.32 16.80
CA ALA A 32 -1.83 6.18 15.89
C ALA A 32 -2.51 6.53 14.56
N VAL A 33 -3.67 7.21 14.61
CA VAL A 33 -4.38 7.71 13.42
C VAL A 33 -3.52 8.74 12.68
N ALA A 34 -2.86 9.65 13.39
CA ALA A 34 -1.97 10.65 12.78
C ALA A 34 -0.79 9.98 12.04
N LEU A 35 -0.22 8.91 12.59
CA LEU A 35 0.86 8.18 11.94
C LEU A 35 0.40 7.47 10.66
N VAL A 36 -0.78 6.85 10.68
CA VAL A 36 -1.40 6.25 9.48
C VAL A 36 -1.73 7.31 8.44
N THR A 37 -2.27 8.45 8.87
CA THR A 37 -2.55 9.61 8.00
C THR A 37 -1.27 10.14 7.34
N LEU A 38 -0.16 10.18 8.08
CA LEU A 38 1.14 10.59 7.57
C LEU A 38 1.63 9.65 6.46
N GLY A 39 1.57 8.32 6.67
CA GLY A 39 1.94 7.34 5.64
C GLY A 39 1.07 7.46 4.39
N ALA A 40 -0.24 7.64 4.57
CA ALA A 40 -1.17 7.87 3.48
C ALA A 40 -0.87 9.17 2.72
N PHE A 41 -0.54 10.26 3.43
CA PHE A 41 -0.13 11.53 2.84
C PHE A 41 1.16 11.38 2.03
N GLU A 42 2.21 10.78 2.60
CA GLU A 42 3.48 10.54 1.92
C GLU A 42 3.27 9.77 0.62
N ASN A 43 2.50 8.69 0.66
CA ASN A 43 2.21 7.87 -0.51
C ASN A 43 1.53 8.68 -1.63
N ARG A 44 0.49 9.45 -1.32
CA ARG A 44 -0.27 10.26 -2.29
C ARG A 44 0.53 11.47 -2.79
N ALA A 45 1.17 12.18 -1.87
CA ALA A 45 1.96 13.35 -2.17
C ALA A 45 3.16 13.03 -3.07
N THR A 46 3.90 11.96 -2.74
CA THR A 46 5.04 11.52 -3.55
C THR A 46 4.62 11.07 -4.94
N THR A 47 3.54 10.31 -5.06
CA THR A 47 3.01 9.89 -6.38
C THR A 47 2.68 11.10 -7.26
N THR A 48 2.22 12.20 -6.67
CA THR A 48 1.90 13.43 -7.38
C THR A 48 3.15 14.15 -7.89
N VAL A 49 4.22 14.23 -7.10
CA VAL A 49 5.41 15.04 -7.44
C VAL A 49 6.52 14.24 -8.12
N LEU A 50 6.46 12.92 -8.08
CA LEU A 50 7.49 12.03 -8.65
C LEU A 50 7.74 12.29 -10.17
N PRO A 51 6.71 12.54 -11.01
CA PRO A 51 6.92 12.90 -12.41
C PRO A 51 7.75 14.19 -12.59
N THR A 52 7.49 15.19 -11.76
CA THR A 52 8.22 16.46 -11.77
C THR A 52 9.68 16.27 -11.35
N ALA A 53 9.91 15.53 -10.26
CA ALA A 53 11.25 15.19 -9.80
C ALA A 53 12.04 14.41 -10.86
N ALA A 54 11.41 13.43 -11.52
CA ALA A 54 12.08 12.61 -12.54
C ALA A 54 12.47 13.40 -13.79
N ARG A 55 11.69 14.44 -14.15
CA ARG A 55 12.02 15.35 -15.24
C ARG A 55 13.11 16.33 -14.84
N GLU A 56 13.00 16.96 -13.68
CA GLU A 56 13.99 17.94 -13.19
C GLU A 56 15.37 17.31 -12.98
N LEU A 57 15.40 16.03 -12.55
CA LEU A 57 16.64 15.27 -12.37
C LEU A 57 17.10 14.54 -13.65
N ASP A 58 16.46 14.81 -14.79
CA ASP A 58 16.76 14.23 -16.12
C ASP A 58 16.90 12.70 -16.11
N ALA A 59 16.01 12.02 -15.37
CA ALA A 59 16.11 10.59 -15.13
C ALA A 59 14.75 9.86 -15.16
N LEU A 60 13.91 10.17 -16.15
CA LEU A 60 12.63 9.48 -16.39
C LEU A 60 12.78 7.97 -16.50
N TRP A 61 13.94 7.49 -16.95
CA TRP A 61 14.25 6.05 -17.04
C TRP A 61 14.27 5.33 -15.69
N LEU A 62 14.45 6.05 -14.58
CA LEU A 62 14.36 5.53 -13.20
C LEU A 62 12.97 5.64 -12.59
N PHE A 63 11.99 6.25 -13.28
CA PHE A 63 10.66 6.47 -12.73
C PHE A 63 10.00 5.19 -12.24
N GLY A 64 10.07 4.11 -13.02
CA GLY A 64 9.52 2.81 -12.66
C GLY A 64 10.18 2.22 -11.41
N ALA A 65 11.51 2.30 -11.31
CA ALA A 65 12.25 1.85 -10.13
C ALA A 65 11.90 2.67 -8.89
N ALA A 66 11.84 4.00 -8.99
CA ALA A 66 11.45 4.87 -7.90
C ALA A 66 10.01 4.63 -7.43
N SER A 67 9.09 4.33 -8.35
CA SER A 67 7.70 3.99 -8.03
C SER A 67 7.57 2.62 -7.34
N ALA A 68 8.37 1.63 -7.74
CA ALA A 68 8.33 0.28 -7.19
C ALA A 68 9.16 0.13 -5.88
N ALA A 69 10.16 0.98 -5.67
CA ALA A 69 11.10 0.87 -4.55
C ALA A 69 10.44 0.70 -3.17
N PRO A 70 9.42 1.50 -2.78
CA PRO A 70 8.77 1.31 -1.47
C PRO A 70 8.03 -0.02 -1.36
N LEU A 71 7.43 -0.54 -2.45
CA LEU A 71 6.75 -1.84 -2.44
C LEU A 71 7.75 -2.98 -2.24
N VAL A 72 8.91 -2.89 -2.88
CA VAL A 72 10.01 -3.87 -2.76
C VAL A 72 10.51 -3.92 -1.32
N SER A 73 10.83 -2.77 -0.74
CA SER A 73 11.35 -2.69 0.61
C SER A 73 10.30 -3.01 1.68
N PHE A 74 9.03 -2.69 1.43
CA PHE A 74 7.92 -3.05 2.32
C PHE A 74 7.78 -4.57 2.49
N VAL A 75 7.91 -5.34 1.40
CA VAL A 75 7.87 -6.81 1.44
C VAL A 75 8.93 -7.38 2.37
N LEU A 76 10.17 -6.88 2.25
CA LEU A 76 11.28 -7.28 3.10
C LEU A 76 11.05 -6.87 4.56
N ALA A 77 10.77 -5.61 4.76
CA ALA A 77 10.73 -4.98 6.07
C ALA A 77 9.57 -5.46 6.93
N THR A 78 8.43 -5.82 6.34
CA THR A 78 7.26 -6.35 7.06
C THR A 78 7.59 -7.61 7.85
N VAL A 79 8.33 -8.55 7.26
CA VAL A 79 8.72 -9.81 7.93
C VAL A 79 9.73 -9.54 9.05
N VAL A 80 10.69 -8.65 8.81
CA VAL A 80 11.69 -8.25 9.80
C VAL A 80 11.02 -7.51 10.96
N ALA A 81 10.12 -6.57 10.67
CA ALA A 81 9.38 -5.80 11.68
C ALA A 81 8.53 -6.72 12.58
N GLY A 82 7.84 -7.71 11.97
CA GLY A 82 7.05 -8.69 12.72
C GLY A 82 7.91 -9.50 13.69
N ALA A 83 8.95 -10.14 13.19
CA ALA A 83 9.87 -10.91 14.02
C ALA A 83 10.51 -10.05 15.13
N TRP A 84 10.91 -8.81 14.82
CA TRP A 84 11.48 -7.91 15.83
C TRP A 84 10.43 -7.50 16.89
N ALA A 85 9.19 -7.20 16.47
CA ALA A 85 8.10 -6.85 17.38
C ALA A 85 7.72 -8.00 18.31
N ASP A 86 7.74 -9.24 17.82
CA ASP A 86 7.44 -10.44 18.59
C ASP A 86 8.54 -10.72 19.66
N HIS A 87 9.80 -10.59 19.28
CA HIS A 87 10.93 -10.95 20.17
C HIS A 87 11.34 -9.85 21.15
N ARG A 88 11.18 -8.57 20.81
CA ARG A 88 11.67 -7.43 21.62
C ARG A 88 10.61 -6.38 21.89
N GLY A 89 9.35 -6.68 21.55
CA GLY A 89 8.24 -5.74 21.68
C GLY A 89 8.16 -4.72 20.53
N PRO A 90 6.98 -4.08 20.34
CA PRO A 90 6.70 -3.23 19.18
C PRO A 90 7.35 -1.84 19.25
N VAL A 91 7.78 -1.37 20.42
CA VAL A 91 8.26 0.01 20.60
C VAL A 91 9.55 0.29 19.84
N ARG A 92 10.53 -0.62 19.91
CA ARG A 92 11.82 -0.45 19.25
C ARG A 92 11.72 -0.44 17.72
N PRO A 93 11.04 -1.39 17.07
CA PRO A 93 10.85 -1.33 15.62
C PRO A 93 9.99 -0.13 15.19
N LEU A 94 9.00 0.32 16.00
CA LEU A 94 8.26 1.54 15.73
C LEU A 94 9.18 2.78 15.71
N GLN A 95 10.04 2.92 16.70
CA GLN A 95 11.02 4.02 16.76
C GLN A 95 12.02 3.95 15.61
N ALA A 96 12.52 2.75 15.28
CA ALA A 96 13.38 2.55 14.13
C ALA A 96 12.69 2.96 12.83
N GLY A 97 11.42 2.60 12.64
CA GLY A 97 10.60 3.01 11.51
C GLY A 97 10.48 4.54 11.39
N MET A 98 10.20 5.23 12.49
CA MET A 98 10.13 6.70 12.52
C MET A 98 11.48 7.35 12.17
N LEU A 99 12.60 6.81 12.68
CA LEU A 99 13.95 7.31 12.35
C LEU A 99 14.30 7.08 10.87
N VAL A 100 14.00 5.88 10.35
CA VAL A 100 14.18 5.57 8.92
C VAL A 100 13.29 6.46 8.06
N PHE A 101 12.06 6.76 8.50
CA PHE A 101 11.18 7.71 7.81
C PHE A 101 11.84 9.09 7.69
N VAL A 102 12.33 9.67 8.80
CA VAL A 102 13.00 10.97 8.79
C VAL A 102 14.22 10.94 7.87
N ALA A 103 15.07 9.92 7.97
CA ALA A 103 16.25 9.78 7.12
C ALA A 103 15.88 9.67 5.63
N SER A 104 14.82 8.94 5.32
CA SER A 104 14.31 8.78 3.95
C SER A 104 13.75 10.09 3.40
N GLN A 105 12.97 10.81 4.19
CA GLN A 105 12.41 12.11 3.79
C GLN A 105 13.53 13.16 3.59
N LEU A 106 14.54 13.17 4.45
CA LEU A 106 15.72 14.04 4.29
C LEU A 106 16.49 13.69 3.01
N ALA A 107 16.71 12.39 2.75
CA ALA A 107 17.37 11.94 1.52
C ALA A 107 16.59 12.36 0.27
N MET A 108 15.26 12.28 0.28
CA MET A 108 14.42 12.73 -0.83
C MET A 108 14.36 14.25 -0.96
N ALA A 109 14.24 14.98 0.15
CA ALA A 109 14.22 16.45 0.16
C ALA A 109 15.52 17.06 -0.36
N THR A 110 16.66 16.41 -0.14
CA THR A 110 17.99 16.90 -0.55
C THR A 110 18.55 16.16 -1.77
N ALA A 111 17.75 15.31 -2.43
CA ALA A 111 18.21 14.44 -3.51
C ALA A 111 18.82 15.22 -4.69
N PRO A 112 20.12 15.06 -4.97
CA PRO A 112 20.78 15.66 -6.13
C PRO A 112 20.56 14.84 -7.41
N THR A 113 20.18 13.57 -7.27
CA THR A 113 19.95 12.64 -8.39
C THR A 113 18.73 11.77 -8.12
N MET A 114 18.13 11.24 -9.18
CA MET A 114 17.01 10.31 -9.08
C MET A 114 17.39 9.00 -8.38
N ALA A 115 18.66 8.60 -8.40
CA ALA A 115 19.16 7.43 -7.67
C ALA A 115 19.04 7.65 -6.14
N VAL A 116 19.45 8.82 -5.64
CA VAL A 116 19.30 9.17 -4.21
C VAL A 116 17.83 9.24 -3.82
N LEU A 117 16.96 9.82 -4.68
CA LEU A 117 15.52 9.83 -4.46
C LEU A 117 14.97 8.41 -4.40
N THR A 118 15.39 7.51 -5.31
CA THR A 118 14.97 6.11 -5.31
C THR A 118 15.41 5.36 -4.04
N LEU A 119 16.62 5.63 -3.53
CA LEU A 119 17.08 5.09 -2.25
C LEU A 119 16.24 5.63 -1.08
N GLY A 120 15.88 6.91 -1.09
CA GLY A 120 14.95 7.49 -0.12
C GLY A 120 13.57 6.80 -0.19
N ARG A 121 13.06 6.55 -1.39
CA ARG A 121 11.81 5.79 -1.60
C ARG A 121 11.90 4.36 -1.07
N PHE A 122 13.03 3.69 -1.26
CA PHE A 122 13.28 2.38 -0.66
C PHE A 122 13.25 2.46 0.87
N GLY A 123 13.90 3.46 1.45
CA GLY A 123 13.86 3.70 2.89
C GLY A 123 12.44 4.01 3.41
N SER A 124 11.62 4.76 2.66
CA SER A 124 10.24 5.05 3.07
C SER A 124 9.38 3.79 3.16
N GLY A 125 9.55 2.82 2.26
CA GLY A 125 8.85 1.54 2.35
C GLY A 125 9.31 0.68 3.54
N VAL A 126 10.60 0.73 3.93
CA VAL A 126 11.08 0.12 5.19
C VAL A 126 10.40 0.77 6.38
N ALA A 127 10.37 2.11 6.40
CA ALA A 127 9.75 2.88 7.47
C ALA A 127 8.26 2.55 7.61
N GLU A 128 7.53 2.54 6.49
CA GLU A 128 6.10 2.22 6.45
C GLU A 128 5.84 0.82 7.04
N ALA A 129 6.58 -0.20 6.62
CA ALA A 129 6.42 -1.55 7.15
C ALA A 129 6.69 -1.64 8.66
N PHE A 130 7.74 -0.98 9.14
CA PHE A 130 8.09 -0.98 10.55
C PHE A 130 7.03 -0.25 11.39
N MET A 131 6.52 0.88 10.89
CA MET A 131 5.47 1.64 11.58
C MET A 131 4.14 0.87 11.58
N ASP A 132 3.69 0.33 10.44
CA ASP A 132 2.41 -0.36 10.30
C ASP A 132 2.33 -1.62 11.16
N VAL A 133 3.32 -2.51 11.07
CA VAL A 133 3.37 -3.74 11.86
C VAL A 133 3.46 -3.44 13.35
N SER A 134 4.37 -2.54 13.74
CA SER A 134 4.58 -2.22 15.15
C SER A 134 3.39 -1.50 15.78
N LEU A 135 2.74 -0.62 15.02
CA LEU A 135 1.55 0.10 15.47
C LEU A 135 0.39 -0.87 15.69
N THR A 136 0.21 -1.85 14.80
CA THR A 136 -0.81 -2.89 14.95
C THR A 136 -0.59 -3.73 16.21
N VAL A 137 0.66 -4.14 16.49
CA VAL A 137 1.00 -4.90 17.70
C VAL A 137 0.84 -4.03 18.96
N LEU A 138 1.27 -2.78 18.89
CA LEU A 138 1.13 -1.83 20.01
C LEU A 138 -0.35 -1.58 20.35
N LEU A 139 -1.20 -1.41 19.33
CA LEU A 139 -2.64 -1.27 19.46
C LEU A 139 -3.27 -2.48 20.16
N ALA A 140 -2.87 -3.69 19.76
CA ALA A 140 -3.36 -4.91 20.38
C ALA A 140 -2.97 -5.05 21.85
N ARG A 141 -1.86 -4.43 22.29
CA ARG A 141 -1.38 -4.44 23.68
C ARG A 141 -1.92 -3.26 24.52
N ALA A 142 -2.07 -2.09 23.91
CA ALA A 142 -2.43 -0.86 24.60
C ALA A 142 -3.94 -0.69 24.81
N LEU A 143 -4.79 -1.32 23.99
CA LEU A 143 -6.23 -1.13 24.01
C LEU A 143 -7.00 -2.41 24.34
N PRO A 144 -8.09 -2.31 25.12
CA PRO A 144 -9.08 -3.36 25.28
C PRO A 144 -9.67 -3.80 23.94
N GLU A 145 -10.03 -5.07 23.80
CA GLU A 145 -10.53 -5.67 22.57
C GLU A 145 -11.71 -4.89 21.95
N ALA A 146 -12.64 -4.43 22.77
CA ALA A 146 -13.81 -3.65 22.35
C ALA A 146 -13.45 -2.30 21.68
N LEU A 147 -12.27 -1.74 21.96
CA LEU A 147 -11.82 -0.49 21.37
C LEU A 147 -10.97 -0.67 20.12
N ARG A 148 -10.35 -1.84 19.94
CA ARG A 148 -9.48 -2.13 18.78
C ARG A 148 -10.21 -1.96 17.46
N ALA A 149 -11.44 -2.49 17.34
CA ALA A 149 -12.25 -2.37 16.14
C ALA A 149 -12.53 -0.90 15.76
N LYS A 150 -12.77 -0.03 16.76
CA LYS A 150 -13.01 1.41 16.55
C LYS A 150 -11.76 2.11 15.99
N VAL A 151 -10.57 1.76 16.50
CA VAL A 151 -9.31 2.36 16.02
C VAL A 151 -8.95 1.84 14.63
N PHE A 152 -9.17 0.55 14.31
CA PHE A 152 -9.00 0.05 12.94
C PHE A 152 -9.96 0.71 11.94
N ALA A 153 -11.20 1.00 12.34
CA ALA A 153 -12.11 1.79 11.52
C ALA A 153 -11.60 3.22 11.31
N ALA A 154 -11.00 3.84 12.35
CA ALA A 154 -10.36 5.14 12.23
C ALA A 154 -9.12 5.10 11.32
N PHE A 155 -8.33 4.01 11.30
CA PHE A 155 -7.23 3.82 10.35
C PHE A 155 -7.72 3.80 8.89
N ALA A 156 -8.84 3.11 8.63
CA ALA A 156 -9.43 3.13 7.29
C ALA A 156 -9.88 4.55 6.89
N ALA A 157 -10.48 5.30 7.81
CA ALA A 157 -10.87 6.70 7.60
C ALA A 157 -9.65 7.64 7.42
N ALA A 158 -8.52 7.33 8.07
CA ALA A 158 -7.28 8.09 7.99
C ALA A 158 -6.69 8.21 6.57
N TRP A 159 -7.07 7.33 5.68
CA TRP A 159 -6.68 7.40 4.25
C TRP A 159 -7.51 8.38 3.43
N VAL A 160 -8.72 8.73 3.89
CA VAL A 160 -9.64 9.59 3.12
C VAL A 160 -9.11 11.01 3.00
N LEU A 161 -8.72 11.61 4.12
CA LEU A 161 -8.22 12.98 4.15
C LEU A 161 -6.94 13.18 3.30
N PRO A 162 -5.91 12.34 3.41
CA PRO A 162 -4.74 12.41 2.53
C PRO A 162 -5.06 12.13 1.06
N SER A 163 -6.02 11.28 0.76
CA SER A 163 -6.43 11.04 -0.63
C SER A 163 -7.12 12.25 -1.25
N LEU A 164 -7.81 13.06 -0.44
CA LEU A 164 -8.47 14.29 -0.89
C LEU A 164 -7.51 15.47 -0.96
N LEU A 165 -6.74 15.71 0.09
CA LEU A 165 -5.90 16.91 0.25
C LEU A 165 -4.44 16.69 -0.15
N GLY A 166 -3.94 15.46 -0.06
CA GLY A 166 -2.53 15.14 -0.33
C GLY A 166 -2.07 15.58 -1.71
N PRO A 167 -2.72 15.13 -2.80
CA PRO A 167 -2.30 15.50 -4.14
C PRO A 167 -2.39 17.00 -4.44
N PRO A 168 -3.49 17.74 -4.13
CA PRO A 168 -3.53 19.18 -4.31
C PRO A 168 -2.45 19.92 -3.51
N VAL A 169 -2.29 19.58 -2.22
CA VAL A 169 -1.26 20.21 -1.37
C VAL A 169 0.14 19.95 -1.91
N ALA A 170 0.44 18.71 -2.28
CA ALA A 170 1.74 18.35 -2.85
C ALA A 170 1.99 19.06 -4.19
N GLY A 171 0.97 19.16 -5.04
CA GLY A 171 1.06 19.87 -6.31
C GLY A 171 1.32 21.36 -6.13
N VAL A 172 0.57 22.01 -5.26
CA VAL A 172 0.77 23.45 -4.95
C VAL A 172 2.16 23.69 -4.33
N LEU A 173 2.61 22.84 -3.41
CA LEU A 173 3.96 22.94 -2.85
C LEU A 173 5.04 22.80 -3.92
N ALA A 174 4.85 21.87 -4.87
CA ALA A 174 5.78 21.65 -5.97
C ALA A 174 5.83 22.84 -6.95
N GLU A 175 4.68 23.46 -7.22
CA GLU A 175 4.57 24.62 -8.12
C GLU A 175 5.05 25.91 -7.47
N ALA A 176 4.71 26.16 -6.19
CA ALA A 176 5.05 27.39 -5.48
C ALA A 176 6.51 27.43 -5.02
N TRP A 177 7.09 26.30 -4.65
CA TRP A 177 8.45 26.25 -4.09
C TRP A 177 9.30 25.20 -4.80
N SER A 178 9.07 23.91 -4.52
CA SER A 178 9.78 22.78 -5.12
C SER A 178 9.11 21.49 -4.70
N TRP A 179 9.21 20.46 -5.53
CA TRP A 179 8.81 19.11 -5.16
C TRP A 179 9.53 18.59 -3.90
N ARG A 180 10.72 19.10 -3.59
CA ARG A 180 11.49 18.79 -2.39
C ARG A 180 10.78 19.19 -1.10
N ALA A 181 10.01 20.29 -1.12
CA ALA A 181 9.27 20.78 0.03
C ALA A 181 8.23 19.79 0.54
N VAL A 182 7.68 18.94 -0.33
CA VAL A 182 6.70 17.90 0.03
C VAL A 182 7.28 16.94 1.06
N PHE A 183 8.55 16.54 0.91
CA PHE A 183 9.23 15.63 1.82
C PHE A 183 9.55 16.30 3.16
N ALA A 184 9.90 17.59 3.16
CA ALA A 184 10.11 18.36 4.38
C ALA A 184 8.83 18.48 5.22
N VAL A 185 7.66 18.65 4.57
CA VAL A 185 6.35 18.63 5.24
C VAL A 185 6.09 17.27 5.92
N GLY A 186 6.47 16.16 5.29
CA GLY A 186 6.37 14.83 5.89
C GLY A 186 7.11 14.71 7.23
N ILE A 187 8.31 15.30 7.34
CA ILE A 187 9.08 15.34 8.59
C ILE A 187 8.34 16.15 9.66
N ALA A 188 7.82 17.32 9.29
CA ALA A 188 7.10 18.20 10.22
C ALA A 188 5.83 17.52 10.78
N LEU A 189 5.10 16.76 9.94
CA LEU A 189 3.91 16.05 10.34
C LEU A 189 4.19 14.83 11.25
N LEU A 190 5.39 14.26 11.20
CA LEU A 190 5.76 13.14 12.09
C LEU A 190 5.86 13.58 13.55
N LEU A 191 6.32 14.80 13.82
CA LEU A 191 6.56 15.28 15.18
C LEU A 191 5.33 15.23 16.08
N PRO A 192 4.16 15.77 15.72
CA PRO A 192 2.96 15.66 16.56
C PRO A 192 2.52 14.20 16.75
N ALA A 193 2.59 13.35 15.73
CA ALA A 193 2.28 11.93 15.86
C ALA A 193 3.20 11.23 16.88
N TRP A 194 4.49 11.49 16.81
CA TRP A 194 5.47 10.97 17.78
C TRP A 194 5.21 11.46 19.21
N LEU A 195 4.94 12.75 19.40
CA LEU A 195 4.65 13.33 20.72
C LEU A 195 3.43 12.67 21.35
N LEU A 196 2.36 12.43 20.59
CA LEU A 196 1.14 11.77 21.05
C LEU A 196 1.34 10.29 21.37
N LEU A 197 2.20 9.59 20.64
CA LEU A 197 2.49 8.18 20.87
C LEU A 197 3.51 7.94 22.00
N ARG A 198 4.34 8.93 22.32
CA ARG A 198 5.44 8.83 23.30
C ARG A 198 5.02 8.28 24.66
N PRO A 199 3.89 8.70 25.30
CA PRO A 199 3.46 8.14 26.57
C PRO A 199 3.18 6.64 26.50
N SER A 200 2.43 6.21 25.49
CA SER A 200 2.07 4.80 25.30
C SER A 200 3.27 3.92 24.93
N MET A 201 4.23 4.46 24.19
CA MET A 201 5.50 3.78 23.94
C MET A 201 6.31 3.57 25.22
N ARG A 202 6.33 4.57 26.12
CA ARG A 202 7.03 4.47 27.41
C ARG A 202 6.39 3.43 28.33
N SER A 203 5.07 3.42 28.47
CA SER A 203 4.35 2.44 29.28
C SER A 203 4.49 1.01 28.74
N SER A 204 4.50 0.85 27.43
CA SER A 204 4.64 -0.45 26.76
C SER A 204 6.10 -0.96 26.71
N ALA A 205 7.10 -0.09 26.86
CA ALA A 205 8.51 -0.49 26.88
C ALA A 205 8.84 -1.36 28.10
N GLY A 206 8.18 -1.14 29.24
CA GLY A 206 8.32 -1.97 30.44
C GLY A 206 7.71 -3.38 30.35
N LEU A 207 6.88 -3.63 29.33
CA LEU A 207 6.26 -4.93 29.03
C LEU A 207 7.05 -5.76 28.02
N ALA A 208 8.33 -5.41 27.80
CA ALA A 208 9.19 -6.15 26.88
C ALA A 208 9.36 -7.60 27.37
N GLN A 209 8.95 -8.56 26.53
CA GLN A 209 9.19 -9.97 26.79
C GLN A 209 10.70 -10.25 26.77
N ALA A 210 11.12 -11.23 27.57
CA ALA A 210 12.50 -11.70 27.50
C ALA A 210 12.85 -12.08 26.04
N PRO A 211 14.02 -11.68 25.52
CA PRO A 211 14.38 -11.95 24.13
C PRO A 211 14.38 -13.45 23.88
N THR A 212 13.46 -13.90 23.05
CA THR A 212 13.39 -15.28 22.58
C THR A 212 14.29 -15.47 21.35
N ARG A 213 14.76 -16.69 21.11
CA ARG A 213 15.55 -16.99 19.89
C ARG A 213 14.61 -17.12 18.71
N TRP A 214 15.04 -16.64 17.58
CA TRP A 214 14.29 -16.77 16.32
C TRP A 214 14.12 -18.25 15.96
N THR A 215 12.90 -18.61 15.56
CA THR A 215 12.59 -19.97 15.15
C THR A 215 13.13 -20.25 13.73
N ALA A 216 13.28 -21.54 13.39
CA ALA A 216 13.66 -21.95 12.03
C ALA A 216 12.64 -21.50 10.97
N GLN A 217 11.36 -21.35 11.36
CA GLN A 217 10.30 -20.87 10.48
C GLN A 217 10.45 -19.38 10.19
N GLU A 218 10.75 -18.55 11.19
CA GLU A 218 11.03 -17.13 11.03
C GLU A 218 12.24 -16.88 10.14
N HIS A 219 13.33 -17.63 10.35
CA HIS A 219 14.51 -17.55 9.49
C HIS A 219 14.19 -17.91 8.03
N ARG A 220 13.30 -18.89 7.78
CA ARG A 220 12.85 -19.24 6.43
C ARG A 220 12.00 -18.12 5.82
N ALA A 221 11.08 -17.54 6.59
CA ALA A 221 10.24 -16.43 6.13
C ALA A 221 11.07 -15.19 5.77
N VAL A 222 12.05 -14.82 6.62
CA VAL A 222 12.97 -13.71 6.34
C VAL A 222 13.84 -13.99 5.10
N ARG A 223 14.35 -15.22 4.94
CA ARG A 223 15.10 -15.58 3.72
C ARG A 223 14.26 -15.49 2.46
N ALA A 224 13.00 -15.96 2.51
CA ALA A 224 12.08 -15.86 1.38
C ALA A 224 11.73 -14.40 1.06
N ALA A 225 11.49 -13.55 2.06
CA ALA A 225 11.25 -12.12 1.88
C ALA A 225 12.50 -11.40 1.31
N ASN A 226 13.69 -11.73 1.80
CA ASN A 226 14.95 -11.21 1.25
C ASN A 226 15.12 -11.59 -0.21
N LEU A 227 14.88 -12.84 -0.56
CA LEU A 227 14.97 -13.33 -1.94
C LEU A 227 13.94 -12.65 -2.84
N ALA A 228 12.71 -12.46 -2.36
CA ALA A 228 11.67 -11.74 -3.08
C ALA A 228 12.06 -10.26 -3.31
N ALA A 229 12.53 -9.58 -2.27
CA ALA A 229 12.93 -8.17 -2.36
C ALA A 229 14.15 -7.97 -3.27
N LEU A 230 15.18 -8.82 -3.15
CA LEU A 230 16.33 -8.82 -4.06
C LEU A 230 15.91 -9.10 -5.50
N GLY A 231 15.03 -10.09 -5.70
CA GLY A 231 14.49 -10.40 -7.02
C GLY A 231 13.70 -9.25 -7.64
N LEU A 232 12.81 -8.63 -6.86
CA LEU A 232 12.04 -7.46 -7.32
C LEU A 232 12.94 -6.24 -7.53
N GLY A 233 13.92 -5.99 -6.66
CA GLY A 233 14.88 -4.90 -6.80
C GLY A 233 15.75 -5.06 -8.05
N THR A 234 16.27 -6.26 -8.32
CA THR A 234 17.04 -6.54 -9.55
C THR A 234 16.16 -6.48 -10.79
N LEU A 235 14.90 -6.93 -10.71
CA LEU A 235 13.93 -6.83 -11.80
C LEU A 235 13.64 -5.36 -12.17
N THR A 236 13.40 -4.51 -11.19
CA THR A 236 13.12 -3.08 -11.41
C THR A 236 14.36 -2.34 -11.91
N ALA A 237 15.54 -2.61 -11.31
CA ALA A 237 16.80 -2.03 -11.77
C ALA A 237 17.14 -2.47 -13.20
N GLY A 238 16.99 -3.76 -13.50
CA GLY A 238 17.18 -4.29 -14.85
C GLY A 238 16.23 -3.66 -15.87
N GLY A 239 14.96 -3.55 -15.54
CA GLY A 239 13.95 -2.87 -16.36
C GLY A 239 14.35 -1.45 -16.73
N SER A 240 14.87 -0.69 -15.76
CA SER A 240 15.33 0.70 -15.97
C SER A 240 16.54 0.81 -16.92
N LEU A 241 17.32 -0.26 -17.09
CA LEU A 241 18.48 -0.28 -17.98
C LEU A 241 18.16 -0.73 -19.42
N LEU A 242 16.97 -1.29 -19.68
CA LEU A 242 16.61 -1.81 -21.01
C LEU A 242 16.58 -0.75 -22.11
N GLY A 243 16.32 0.51 -21.74
CA GLY A 243 16.34 1.66 -22.65
C GLY A 243 17.75 2.14 -23.04
N ARG A 244 18.79 1.62 -22.39
CA ARG A 244 20.18 1.98 -22.69
C ARG A 244 20.74 1.15 -23.86
N SER A 245 21.86 1.58 -24.41
CA SER A 245 22.52 0.89 -25.51
C SER A 245 23.73 0.05 -25.04
N GLY A 246 24.18 -0.86 -25.89
CA GLY A 246 25.41 -1.64 -25.67
C GLY A 246 25.35 -2.54 -24.45
N GLY A 247 26.49 -2.66 -23.72
CA GLY A 247 26.65 -3.55 -22.57
C GLY A 247 25.69 -3.25 -21.41
N THR A 248 25.21 -2.00 -21.28
CA THR A 248 24.23 -1.61 -20.24
C THR A 248 22.89 -2.30 -20.48
N ARG A 249 22.42 -2.43 -21.72
CA ARG A 249 21.21 -3.18 -22.03
C ARG A 249 21.38 -4.67 -21.73
N VAL A 250 22.53 -5.25 -22.05
CA VAL A 250 22.82 -6.65 -21.73
C VAL A 250 22.77 -6.89 -20.23
N LEU A 251 23.38 -5.99 -19.44
CA LEU A 251 23.26 -6.01 -17.98
C LEU A 251 21.80 -5.90 -17.54
N GLY A 252 21.00 -5.02 -18.14
CA GLY A 252 19.58 -4.87 -17.89
C GLY A 252 18.82 -6.17 -18.07
N VAL A 253 19.02 -6.85 -19.21
CA VAL A 253 18.42 -8.16 -19.50
C VAL A 253 18.85 -9.21 -18.48
N ALA A 254 20.14 -9.29 -18.16
CA ALA A 254 20.66 -10.22 -17.15
C ALA A 254 20.01 -10.00 -15.78
N LEU A 255 19.88 -8.74 -15.33
CA LEU A 255 19.23 -8.40 -14.07
C LEU A 255 17.73 -8.74 -14.09
N VAL A 256 17.02 -8.55 -15.20
CA VAL A 256 15.61 -8.97 -15.35
C VAL A 256 15.48 -10.48 -15.20
N VAL A 257 16.34 -11.25 -15.87
CA VAL A 257 16.33 -12.73 -15.79
C VAL A 257 16.63 -13.20 -14.37
N VAL A 258 17.67 -12.66 -13.73
CA VAL A 258 18.02 -12.96 -12.33
C VAL A 258 16.89 -12.56 -11.40
N GLY A 259 16.31 -11.36 -11.60
CA GLY A 259 15.19 -10.87 -10.81
C GLY A 259 13.97 -11.80 -10.86
N LEU A 260 13.60 -12.28 -12.06
CA LEU A 260 12.52 -13.24 -12.24
C LEU A 260 12.87 -14.61 -11.61
N ALA A 261 14.10 -15.09 -11.79
CA ALA A 261 14.58 -16.35 -11.22
C ALA A 261 14.57 -16.34 -9.68
N CYS A 262 14.85 -15.20 -9.05
CA CYS A 262 14.79 -15.04 -7.58
C CYS A 262 13.35 -14.83 -7.08
N THR A 263 12.56 -14.01 -7.78
CA THR A 263 11.19 -13.67 -7.34
C THR A 263 10.25 -14.87 -7.44
N ALA A 264 10.32 -15.66 -8.51
CA ALA A 264 9.38 -16.75 -8.75
C ALA A 264 9.38 -17.83 -7.64
N PRO A 265 10.51 -18.37 -7.17
CA PRO A 265 10.52 -19.33 -6.07
C PRO A 265 10.13 -18.67 -4.72
N ALA A 266 10.58 -17.44 -4.46
CA ALA A 266 10.25 -16.72 -3.24
C ALA A 266 8.73 -16.50 -3.11
N VAL A 267 8.08 -16.07 -4.19
CA VAL A 267 6.63 -15.89 -4.23
C VAL A 267 5.90 -17.22 -3.98
N ARG A 268 6.38 -18.32 -4.57
CA ARG A 268 5.78 -19.64 -4.35
C ARG A 268 5.84 -20.11 -2.90
N THR A 269 6.87 -19.72 -2.14
CA THR A 269 7.00 -20.09 -0.72
C THR A 269 6.07 -19.29 0.20
N VAL A 270 5.68 -18.09 -0.20
CA VAL A 270 4.84 -17.18 0.60
C VAL A 270 3.36 -17.35 0.28
N LEU A 271 3.04 -17.67 -0.99
CA LEU A 271 1.67 -17.83 -1.43
C LEU A 271 1.04 -19.11 -0.86
N PRO A 272 -0.25 -19.06 -0.47
CA PRO A 272 -1.02 -20.28 -0.23
C PRO A 272 -0.95 -21.21 -1.45
N GLU A 273 -0.93 -22.51 -1.19
CA GLU A 273 -0.86 -23.51 -2.25
C GLU A 273 -1.94 -23.28 -3.32
N ARG A 274 -1.58 -23.47 -4.58
CA ARG A 274 -2.47 -23.33 -5.76
C ARG A 274 -3.02 -21.90 -6.01
N THR A 275 -2.47 -20.85 -5.37
CA THR A 275 -2.87 -19.46 -5.61
C THR A 275 -2.67 -19.09 -7.09
N LEU A 276 -1.52 -19.43 -7.69
CA LEU A 276 -1.24 -19.18 -9.12
C LEU A 276 -2.17 -19.96 -10.07
N ARG A 277 -2.82 -21.02 -9.60
CA ARG A 277 -3.83 -21.77 -10.36
C ARG A 277 -5.26 -21.29 -10.09
N LEU A 278 -5.41 -20.21 -9.31
CA LEU A 278 -6.71 -19.65 -8.93
C LEU A 278 -7.65 -20.72 -8.32
N ALA A 279 -7.13 -21.61 -7.47
CA ALA A 279 -7.96 -22.61 -6.82
C ALA A 279 -9.03 -21.93 -5.96
N ARG A 280 -10.22 -22.55 -5.84
CA ARG A 280 -11.38 -21.94 -5.16
C ARG A 280 -11.09 -21.58 -3.70
N GLY A 281 -11.76 -20.56 -3.20
CA GLY A 281 -11.67 -20.09 -1.82
C GLY A 281 -10.48 -19.15 -1.57
N ILE A 282 -9.75 -19.38 -0.47
CA ILE A 282 -8.63 -18.52 -0.03
C ILE A 282 -7.57 -18.29 -1.12
N PRO A 283 -7.10 -19.31 -1.88
CA PRO A 283 -6.12 -19.08 -2.94
C PRO A 283 -6.62 -18.11 -4.02
N ALA A 284 -7.89 -18.20 -4.42
CA ALA A 284 -8.48 -17.28 -5.39
C ALA A 284 -8.55 -15.84 -4.83
N LEU A 285 -8.95 -15.67 -3.56
CA LEU A 285 -9.01 -14.35 -2.92
C LEU A 285 -7.65 -13.68 -2.83
N VAL A 286 -6.60 -14.44 -2.49
CA VAL A 286 -5.22 -13.95 -2.45
C VAL A 286 -4.74 -13.55 -3.85
N ALA A 287 -5.04 -14.36 -4.87
CA ALA A 287 -4.71 -14.03 -6.25
C ALA A 287 -5.45 -12.76 -6.75
N LEU A 288 -6.75 -12.64 -6.44
CA LEU A 288 -7.55 -11.46 -6.77
C LEU A 288 -7.01 -10.18 -6.11
N ARG A 289 -6.45 -10.29 -4.90
CA ARG A 289 -5.77 -9.17 -4.24
C ARG A 289 -4.55 -8.70 -5.04
N GLY A 290 -3.76 -9.65 -5.56
CA GLY A 290 -2.63 -9.34 -6.45
C GLY A 290 -3.08 -8.72 -7.77
N LEU A 291 -4.11 -9.29 -8.41
CA LEU A 291 -4.62 -8.77 -9.69
C LEU A 291 -5.14 -7.33 -9.56
N VAL A 292 -5.89 -7.02 -8.50
CA VAL A 292 -6.40 -5.65 -8.32
C VAL A 292 -5.28 -4.67 -8.01
N ALA A 293 -4.26 -5.08 -7.24
CA ALA A 293 -3.10 -4.24 -6.94
C ALA A 293 -2.27 -3.98 -8.20
N ALA A 294 -2.01 -5.00 -9.02
CA ALA A 294 -1.31 -4.85 -10.29
C ALA A 294 -2.09 -3.96 -11.27
N ALA A 295 -3.39 -4.16 -11.44
CA ALA A 295 -4.20 -3.39 -12.37
C ALA A 295 -4.34 -1.92 -11.92
N PHE A 296 -4.95 -1.71 -10.78
CA PHE A 296 -5.31 -0.38 -10.29
C PHE A 296 -4.09 0.39 -9.76
N GLY A 297 -3.22 -0.25 -8.98
CA GLY A 297 -2.07 0.40 -8.36
C GLY A 297 -1.04 0.87 -9.38
N THR A 298 -0.79 0.09 -10.44
CA THR A 298 0.10 0.50 -11.54
C THR A 298 -0.45 1.70 -12.29
N ALA A 299 -1.73 1.67 -12.66
CA ALA A 299 -2.38 2.79 -13.34
C ALA A 299 -2.37 4.07 -12.49
N ALA A 300 -2.71 3.95 -11.20
CA ALA A 300 -2.69 5.08 -10.26
C ALA A 300 -1.30 5.71 -10.13
N SER A 301 -0.24 4.91 -10.17
CA SER A 301 1.15 5.40 -10.09
C SER A 301 1.61 6.12 -11.36
N LEU A 302 1.08 5.74 -12.52
CA LEU A 302 1.51 6.28 -13.82
C LEU A 302 0.63 7.41 -14.34
N LEU A 303 -0.60 7.52 -13.86
CA LEU A 303 -1.56 8.50 -14.36
C LEU A 303 -1.08 9.96 -14.19
N PRO A 304 -0.49 10.40 -13.04
CA PRO A 304 0.09 11.74 -12.95
C PRO A 304 1.22 11.96 -13.97
N LEU A 305 2.08 10.96 -14.21
CA LEU A 305 3.12 11.05 -15.24
C LEU A 305 2.53 11.21 -16.64
N MET A 306 1.50 10.44 -16.98
CA MET A 306 0.80 10.55 -18.27
C MET A 306 0.20 11.94 -18.45
N LEU A 307 -0.55 12.44 -17.45
CA LEU A 307 -1.21 13.75 -17.53
C LEU A 307 -0.21 14.91 -17.67
N THR A 308 0.93 14.82 -16.98
CA THR A 308 1.98 15.83 -17.08
C THR A 308 2.78 15.73 -18.38
N THR A 309 2.91 14.54 -18.96
CA THR A 309 3.76 14.32 -20.15
C THR A 309 2.99 14.48 -21.45
N VAL A 310 1.79 13.87 -21.54
CA VAL A 310 0.97 13.89 -22.75
C VAL A 310 0.16 15.19 -22.87
N HIS A 311 -0.42 15.64 -21.76
CA HIS A 311 -1.30 16.82 -21.76
C HIS A 311 -0.66 18.08 -21.20
N GLY A 312 0.60 18.04 -20.76
CA GLY A 312 1.33 19.21 -20.24
C GLY A 312 0.75 19.80 -18.96
N LEU A 313 -0.05 19.04 -18.19
CA LEU A 313 -0.66 19.53 -16.95
C LEU A 313 0.39 19.76 -15.86
N GLY A 314 0.21 20.82 -15.08
CA GLY A 314 1.02 21.03 -13.87
C GLY A 314 0.81 19.95 -12.81
N PRO A 315 1.73 19.83 -11.83
CA PRO A 315 1.66 18.82 -10.77
C PRO A 315 0.34 18.83 -9.98
N ALA A 316 -0.19 20.02 -9.66
CA ALA A 316 -1.45 20.17 -8.93
C ALA A 316 -2.64 19.63 -9.76
N ALA A 317 -2.72 20.00 -11.05
CA ALA A 317 -3.77 19.54 -11.95
C ALA A 317 -3.67 18.04 -12.20
N ALA A 318 -2.47 17.50 -12.43
CA ALA A 318 -2.26 16.06 -12.59
C ALA A 318 -2.61 15.26 -11.32
N GLY A 319 -2.33 15.84 -10.15
CA GLY A 319 -2.66 15.26 -8.84
C GLY A 319 -4.15 15.11 -8.60
N THR A 320 -5.02 15.91 -9.25
CA THR A 320 -6.49 15.78 -9.14
C THR A 320 -6.98 14.39 -9.52
N SER A 321 -6.26 13.69 -10.39
CA SER A 321 -6.55 12.28 -10.76
C SER A 321 -6.58 11.36 -9.54
N LEU A 322 -5.68 11.55 -8.60
CA LEU A 322 -5.62 10.77 -7.36
C LEU A 322 -6.71 11.18 -6.37
N THR A 323 -7.07 12.48 -6.35
CA THR A 323 -8.17 13.00 -5.55
C THR A 323 -9.51 12.44 -6.02
N VAL A 324 -9.81 12.50 -7.32
CA VAL A 324 -11.03 11.94 -7.91
C VAL A 324 -11.15 10.46 -7.56
N THR A 325 -10.09 9.71 -7.75
CA THR A 325 -10.09 8.27 -7.43
C THR A 325 -10.29 8.00 -5.95
N GLY A 326 -9.65 8.80 -5.08
CA GLY A 326 -9.78 8.66 -3.62
C GLY A 326 -11.22 8.89 -3.16
N LEU A 327 -11.90 9.92 -3.68
CA LEU A 327 -13.30 10.22 -3.39
C LEU A 327 -14.22 9.10 -3.89
N CYS A 328 -14.03 8.65 -5.12
CA CYS A 328 -14.80 7.56 -5.69
C CYS A 328 -14.56 6.24 -4.95
N TRP A 329 -13.33 5.98 -4.52
CA TRP A 329 -13.02 4.82 -3.67
C TRP A 329 -13.77 4.90 -2.33
N ALA A 330 -13.75 6.04 -1.67
CA ALA A 330 -14.51 6.24 -0.43
C ALA A 330 -16.00 6.02 -0.64
N ALA A 331 -16.58 6.57 -1.72
CA ALA A 331 -17.99 6.36 -2.10
C ALA A 331 -18.29 4.87 -2.36
N GLY A 332 -17.43 4.16 -3.09
CA GLY A 332 -17.56 2.72 -3.34
C GLY A 332 -17.52 1.90 -2.06
N SER A 333 -16.66 2.28 -1.09
CA SER A 333 -16.56 1.63 0.21
C SER A 333 -17.83 1.86 1.06
N GLN A 334 -18.41 3.06 1.01
CA GLN A 334 -19.69 3.35 1.67
C GLN A 334 -20.85 2.55 1.05
N LEU A 335 -20.91 2.50 -0.28
CA LEU A 335 -21.90 1.68 -0.98
C LEU A 335 -21.79 0.19 -0.60
N HIS A 336 -20.55 -0.32 -0.51
CA HIS A 336 -20.29 -1.69 -0.03
C HIS A 336 -20.80 -1.88 1.40
N GLY A 337 -20.68 -0.88 2.28
CA GLY A 337 -21.09 -0.93 3.68
C GLY A 337 -22.60 -0.93 3.90
N LEU A 338 -23.41 -0.59 2.89
CA LEU A 338 -24.86 -0.55 3.03
C LEU A 338 -25.45 -1.94 3.28
N ASP A 339 -26.30 -2.06 4.29
CA ASP A 339 -26.97 -3.31 4.66
C ASP A 339 -27.71 -3.95 3.49
N VAL A 340 -28.35 -3.13 2.65
CA VAL A 340 -29.07 -3.60 1.44
C VAL A 340 -28.12 -4.31 0.48
N VAL A 341 -26.92 -3.74 0.27
CA VAL A 341 -25.89 -4.34 -0.61
C VAL A 341 -25.34 -5.61 0.01
N GLN A 342 -25.05 -5.59 1.32
CA GLN A 342 -24.53 -6.74 2.04
C GLN A 342 -25.49 -7.94 2.02
N ARG A 343 -26.80 -7.68 2.20
CA ARG A 343 -27.84 -8.71 2.25
C ARG A 343 -28.26 -9.22 0.89
N ARG A 344 -28.36 -8.34 -0.13
CA ARG A 344 -28.93 -8.68 -1.46
C ARG A 344 -27.89 -9.10 -2.49
N VAL A 345 -26.65 -8.65 -2.34
CA VAL A 345 -25.58 -8.91 -3.33
C VAL A 345 -24.51 -9.83 -2.72
N GLY A 346 -24.44 -11.05 -3.22
CA GLY A 346 -23.42 -12.02 -2.78
C GLY A 346 -22.00 -11.51 -3.06
N ALA A 347 -21.01 -11.99 -2.27
CA ALA A 347 -19.62 -11.56 -2.34
C ALA A 347 -19.01 -11.73 -3.74
N VAL A 348 -19.27 -12.85 -4.41
CA VAL A 348 -18.79 -13.10 -5.79
C VAL A 348 -19.30 -12.03 -6.75
N ARG A 349 -20.58 -11.68 -6.68
CA ARG A 349 -21.17 -10.66 -7.55
C ARG A 349 -20.61 -9.27 -7.25
N ARG A 350 -20.36 -8.93 -5.98
CA ARG A 350 -19.68 -7.67 -5.59
C ARG A 350 -18.28 -7.59 -6.18
N LEU A 351 -17.50 -8.68 -6.11
CA LEU A 351 -16.18 -8.76 -6.74
C LEU A 351 -16.28 -8.59 -8.27
N GLN A 352 -17.21 -9.28 -8.92
CA GLN A 352 -17.39 -9.16 -10.36
C GLN A 352 -17.76 -7.72 -10.77
N VAL A 353 -18.74 -7.10 -10.09
CA VAL A 353 -19.12 -5.71 -10.35
C VAL A 353 -17.94 -4.78 -10.15
N GLY A 354 -17.22 -4.91 -9.02
CA GLY A 354 -16.07 -4.06 -8.73
C GLY A 354 -14.93 -4.22 -9.75
N PHE A 355 -14.60 -5.44 -10.15
CA PHE A 355 -13.59 -5.67 -11.21
C PHE A 355 -14.05 -5.18 -12.59
N ALA A 356 -15.32 -5.30 -12.92
CA ALA A 356 -15.89 -4.73 -14.15
C ALA A 356 -15.75 -3.20 -14.17
N LEU A 357 -16.10 -2.52 -13.05
CA LEU A 357 -15.94 -1.08 -12.91
C LEU A 357 -14.46 -0.66 -13.03
N ILE A 358 -13.53 -1.42 -12.44
CA ILE A 358 -12.09 -1.17 -12.59
C ILE A 358 -11.67 -1.31 -14.05
N THR A 359 -12.10 -2.37 -14.72
CA THR A 359 -11.75 -2.64 -16.13
C THR A 359 -12.24 -1.53 -17.04
N VAL A 360 -13.53 -1.16 -16.94
CA VAL A 360 -14.12 -0.08 -17.73
C VAL A 360 -13.50 1.27 -17.40
N GLY A 361 -13.28 1.53 -16.11
CA GLY A 361 -12.69 2.79 -15.66
C GLY A 361 -11.24 2.99 -16.15
N LEU A 362 -10.47 1.92 -16.30
CA LEU A 362 -9.11 1.98 -16.85
C LEU A 362 -9.05 2.31 -18.34
N LEU A 363 -10.14 2.08 -19.09
CA LEU A 363 -10.22 2.50 -20.48
C LEU A 363 -10.23 4.02 -20.62
N GLY A 364 -10.70 4.77 -19.61
CA GLY A 364 -10.70 6.22 -19.61
C GLY A 364 -9.30 6.80 -19.81
N PRO A 365 -8.33 6.55 -18.90
CA PRO A 365 -6.94 6.95 -19.08
C PRO A 365 -6.28 6.39 -20.33
N ALA A 366 -6.64 5.17 -20.77
CA ALA A 366 -6.11 4.58 -21.99
C ALA A 366 -6.49 5.39 -23.24
N LEU A 367 -7.78 5.73 -23.39
CA LEU A 367 -8.28 6.52 -24.51
C LEU A 367 -7.85 8.00 -24.40
N ASN A 368 -7.71 8.52 -23.19
CA ASN A 368 -7.22 9.86 -22.96
C ASN A 368 -5.74 10.01 -23.39
N SER A 369 -4.91 9.01 -23.14
CA SER A 369 -3.47 9.07 -23.49
C SER A 369 -3.18 9.11 -24.99
N VAL A 370 -4.15 8.78 -25.84
CA VAL A 370 -4.08 8.84 -27.32
C VAL A 370 -5.07 9.86 -27.90
N ASP A 371 -5.49 10.83 -27.11
CA ASP A 371 -6.36 11.96 -27.49
C ASP A 371 -7.74 11.58 -28.05
N VAL A 372 -8.20 10.33 -27.83
CA VAL A 372 -9.57 9.90 -28.21
C VAL A 372 -10.60 10.45 -27.23
N LEU A 373 -10.24 10.60 -25.95
CA LEU A 373 -11.07 11.22 -24.94
C LEU A 373 -10.36 12.44 -24.33
N GLY A 374 -11.09 13.52 -24.12
CA GLY A 374 -10.58 14.67 -23.35
C GLY A 374 -10.25 14.31 -21.90
N VAL A 375 -9.39 15.09 -21.27
CA VAL A 375 -8.88 14.86 -19.90
C VAL A 375 -10.02 14.66 -18.90
N VAL A 376 -11.05 15.49 -18.94
CA VAL A 376 -12.19 15.42 -17.99
C VAL A 376 -12.95 14.08 -18.14
N ALA A 377 -13.27 13.68 -19.36
CA ALA A 377 -13.96 12.41 -19.61
C ALA A 377 -13.11 11.21 -19.19
N GLY A 378 -11.79 11.26 -19.45
CA GLY A 378 -10.85 10.25 -18.98
C GLY A 378 -10.79 10.14 -17.45
N LEU A 379 -10.83 11.27 -16.74
CA LEU A 379 -10.83 11.31 -15.26
C LEU A 379 -12.17 10.84 -14.68
N VAL A 380 -13.31 11.13 -15.33
CA VAL A 380 -14.62 10.59 -14.90
C VAL A 380 -14.63 9.07 -14.96
N LEU A 381 -14.17 8.49 -16.07
CA LEU A 381 -14.04 7.03 -16.18
C LEU A 381 -13.02 6.47 -15.18
N TRP A 382 -11.91 7.17 -14.94
CA TRP A 382 -10.96 6.80 -13.88
C TRP A 382 -11.61 6.81 -12.49
N GLY A 383 -12.52 7.73 -12.21
CA GLY A 383 -13.36 7.72 -11.01
C GLY A 383 -14.19 6.43 -10.87
N VAL A 384 -14.73 5.91 -11.99
CA VAL A 384 -15.44 4.61 -12.00
C VAL A 384 -14.53 3.47 -11.56
N ALA A 385 -13.24 3.48 -11.96
CA ALA A 385 -12.28 2.50 -11.43
C ALA A 385 -12.10 2.65 -9.91
N GLY A 386 -12.09 3.87 -9.39
CA GLY A 386 -12.06 4.16 -7.96
C GLY A 386 -13.26 3.57 -7.22
N LEU A 387 -14.47 3.74 -7.73
CA LEU A 387 -15.69 3.09 -7.19
C LEU A 387 -15.53 1.57 -7.13
N GLY A 388 -15.04 0.97 -8.21
CA GLY A 388 -14.76 -0.46 -8.29
C GLY A 388 -13.78 -0.91 -7.20
N MET A 389 -12.70 -0.17 -6.99
CA MET A 389 -11.72 -0.44 -5.93
C MET A 389 -12.34 -0.36 -4.54
N GLY A 390 -13.24 0.61 -4.31
CA GLY A 390 -13.99 0.76 -3.06
C GLY A 390 -14.90 -0.42 -2.75
N ILE A 391 -15.37 -1.15 -3.74
CA ILE A 391 -16.18 -2.37 -3.58
C ILE A 391 -15.27 -3.62 -3.42
N VAL A 392 -14.23 -3.75 -4.25
CA VAL A 392 -13.37 -4.95 -4.29
C VAL A 392 -12.56 -5.09 -3.00
N SER A 393 -11.89 -4.02 -2.56
CA SER A 393 -10.95 -4.07 -1.45
C SER A 393 -11.59 -4.57 -0.14
N PRO A 394 -12.70 -4.00 0.36
CA PRO A 394 -13.35 -4.49 1.57
C PRO A 394 -13.99 -5.86 1.38
N THR A 395 -14.51 -6.18 0.18
CA THR A 395 -15.07 -7.51 -0.10
C THR A 395 -13.98 -8.58 0.01
N LEU A 396 -12.79 -8.37 -0.55
CA LEU A 396 -11.67 -9.30 -0.44
C LEU A 396 -11.25 -9.50 1.01
N SER A 397 -11.10 -8.41 1.77
CA SER A 397 -10.68 -8.47 3.17
C SER A 397 -11.69 -9.23 4.04
N THR A 398 -12.98 -8.94 3.90
CA THR A 398 -14.03 -9.60 4.68
C THR A 398 -14.18 -11.08 4.32
N GLN A 399 -14.11 -11.44 3.03
CA GLN A 399 -14.19 -12.85 2.62
C GLN A 399 -12.96 -13.64 3.05
N LEU A 400 -11.78 -13.02 2.99
CA LEU A 400 -10.55 -13.67 3.44
C LEU A 400 -10.62 -14.02 4.92
N LEU A 401 -11.05 -13.08 5.77
CA LEU A 401 -11.22 -13.32 7.21
C LEU A 401 -12.34 -14.31 7.52
N ARG A 402 -13.42 -14.32 6.71
CA ARG A 402 -14.54 -15.26 6.88
C ARG A 402 -14.14 -16.71 6.58
N LEU A 403 -13.32 -16.93 5.55
CA LEU A 403 -12.91 -18.27 5.12
C LEU A 403 -11.67 -18.78 5.86
N ALA A 404 -10.85 -17.89 6.43
CA ALA A 404 -9.63 -18.25 7.12
C ALA A 404 -9.93 -18.78 8.53
N PRO A 405 -9.36 -19.94 8.93
CA PRO A 405 -9.37 -20.35 10.32
C PRO A 405 -8.79 -19.26 11.22
N VAL A 406 -9.36 -19.08 12.42
CA VAL A 406 -8.96 -18.01 13.35
C VAL A 406 -7.44 -18.04 13.62
N ALA A 407 -6.86 -19.22 13.80
CA ALA A 407 -5.42 -19.40 14.02
C ALA A 407 -4.55 -18.96 12.82
N ASP A 408 -5.09 -18.95 11.59
CA ASP A 408 -4.36 -18.67 10.37
C ASP A 408 -4.65 -17.28 9.78
N GLN A 409 -5.61 -16.53 10.34
CA GLN A 409 -6.04 -15.23 9.78
C GLN A 409 -4.89 -14.26 9.59
N GLY A 410 -3.99 -14.15 10.56
CA GLY A 410 -2.81 -13.28 10.47
C GLY A 410 -1.89 -13.69 9.32
N ARG A 411 -1.58 -14.98 9.21
CA ARG A 411 -0.70 -15.53 8.15
C ARG A 411 -1.29 -15.32 6.75
N ILE A 412 -2.59 -15.57 6.60
CA ILE A 412 -3.29 -15.45 5.31
C ILE A 412 -3.43 -13.96 4.91
N THR A 413 -3.70 -13.07 5.86
CA THR A 413 -3.76 -11.62 5.61
C THR A 413 -2.38 -11.09 5.19
N ALA A 414 -1.32 -11.48 5.87
CA ALA A 414 0.05 -11.14 5.49
C ALA A 414 0.40 -11.63 4.07
N ALA A 415 0.07 -12.90 3.75
CA ALA A 415 0.27 -13.45 2.41
C ALA A 415 -0.51 -12.67 1.34
N SER A 416 -1.73 -12.23 1.65
CA SER A 416 -2.55 -11.40 0.76
C SER A 416 -1.93 -10.03 0.50
N SER A 417 -1.43 -9.35 1.53
CA SER A 417 -0.75 -8.05 1.42
C SER A 417 0.57 -8.16 0.64
N LEU A 418 1.38 -9.19 0.94
CA LEU A 418 2.61 -9.47 0.21
C LEU A 418 2.33 -9.75 -1.27
N THR A 419 1.28 -10.51 -1.57
CA THR A 419 0.87 -10.78 -2.97
C THR A 419 0.51 -9.49 -3.70
N ALA A 420 -0.21 -8.57 -3.04
CA ALA A 420 -0.54 -7.27 -3.61
C ALA A 420 0.71 -6.46 -3.94
N SER A 421 1.64 -6.35 -2.98
CA SER A 421 2.88 -5.58 -3.16
C SER A 421 3.78 -6.17 -4.26
N VAL A 422 3.94 -7.50 -4.28
CA VAL A 422 4.73 -8.18 -5.30
C VAL A 422 4.11 -8.02 -6.69
N ALA A 423 2.80 -8.25 -6.83
CA ALA A 423 2.12 -8.15 -8.11
C ALA A 423 2.17 -6.72 -8.68
N GLN A 424 1.97 -5.70 -7.82
CA GLN A 424 2.10 -4.31 -8.22
C GLN A 424 3.55 -3.94 -8.57
N ALA A 425 4.53 -4.39 -7.79
CA ALA A 425 5.94 -4.13 -8.07
C ALA A 425 6.39 -4.73 -9.41
N VAL A 426 5.96 -5.96 -9.73
CA VAL A 426 6.23 -6.60 -11.03
C VAL A 426 5.57 -5.81 -12.17
N ALA A 427 4.32 -5.40 -12.02
CA ALA A 427 3.62 -4.62 -13.03
C ALA A 427 4.27 -3.24 -13.23
N LEU A 428 4.68 -2.56 -12.14
CA LEU A 428 5.42 -1.29 -12.22
C LEU A 428 6.81 -1.47 -12.84
N ALA A 429 7.50 -2.59 -12.56
CA ALA A 429 8.78 -2.88 -13.20
C ALA A 429 8.63 -3.05 -14.73
N ALA A 430 7.59 -3.76 -15.19
CA ALA A 430 7.28 -3.91 -16.60
C ALA A 430 6.93 -2.56 -17.25
N ALA A 431 6.08 -1.76 -16.64
CA ALA A 431 5.73 -0.42 -17.11
C ALA A 431 6.95 0.52 -17.09
N GLY A 432 7.78 0.44 -16.04
CA GLY A 432 9.02 1.20 -15.92
C GLY A 432 10.04 0.83 -17.00
N ALA A 433 10.11 -0.43 -17.42
CA ALA A 433 10.94 -0.88 -18.52
C ALA A 433 10.52 -0.26 -19.85
N LEU A 434 9.21 -0.18 -20.12
CA LEU A 434 8.66 0.51 -21.30
C LEU A 434 8.97 2.01 -21.26
N ILE A 435 8.82 2.65 -20.11
CA ILE A 435 9.17 4.07 -19.90
C ILE A 435 10.66 4.29 -20.16
N ALA A 436 11.52 3.44 -19.58
CA ALA A 436 12.97 3.55 -19.77
C ALA A 436 13.39 3.37 -21.23
N TRP A 437 12.68 2.48 -21.94
CA TRP A 437 12.96 2.23 -23.36
C TRP A 437 12.62 3.42 -24.27
N GLN A 438 11.55 4.17 -23.93
CA GLN A 438 11.08 5.31 -24.72
C GLN A 438 11.58 6.67 -24.23
N ALA A 439 12.17 6.73 -23.03
CA ALA A 439 12.65 8.00 -22.47
C ALA A 439 13.75 8.64 -23.36
N PRO A 440 13.74 10.00 -23.51
CA PRO A 440 12.87 10.96 -22.79
C PRO A 440 11.51 11.22 -23.45
N ALA A 441 11.29 10.83 -24.70
CA ALA A 441 10.08 11.11 -25.46
C ALA A 441 9.00 10.04 -25.15
N LEU A 442 8.20 10.27 -24.12
CA LEU A 442 7.15 9.34 -23.69
C LEU A 442 5.85 9.54 -24.53
N PRO A 443 5.64 8.81 -25.62
CA PRO A 443 4.46 8.98 -26.47
C PRO A 443 3.20 8.45 -25.78
N GLY A 444 2.04 9.00 -26.11
CA GLY A 444 0.76 8.63 -25.49
C GLY A 444 0.41 7.15 -25.64
N TRP A 445 0.75 6.52 -26.78
CA TRP A 445 0.49 5.08 -26.99
C TRP A 445 1.16 4.19 -25.95
N LEU A 446 2.29 4.59 -25.39
CA LEU A 446 2.97 3.85 -24.32
C LEU A 446 2.06 3.72 -23.08
N PHE A 447 1.48 4.84 -22.68
CA PHE A 447 0.52 4.85 -21.56
C PHE A 447 -0.75 4.06 -21.90
N ALA A 448 -1.24 4.17 -23.15
CA ALA A 448 -2.38 3.37 -23.60
C ALA A 448 -2.10 1.87 -23.44
N VAL A 449 -0.94 1.39 -23.88
CA VAL A 449 -0.54 -0.02 -23.71
C VAL A 449 -0.55 -0.45 -22.25
N VAL A 450 0.03 0.35 -21.34
CA VAL A 450 0.04 0.02 -19.91
C VAL A 450 -1.35 0.04 -19.31
N MET A 451 -2.19 1.01 -19.66
CA MET A 451 -3.56 1.11 -19.16
C MET A 451 -4.46 -0.01 -19.68
N VAL A 452 -4.31 -0.40 -20.96
CA VAL A 452 -5.02 -1.55 -21.54
C VAL A 452 -4.56 -2.87 -20.91
N ALA A 453 -3.25 -3.05 -20.67
CA ALA A 453 -2.74 -4.22 -19.94
C ALA A 453 -3.29 -4.27 -18.50
N SER A 454 -3.39 -3.12 -17.84
CA SER A 454 -4.01 -2.99 -16.53
C SER A 454 -5.52 -3.34 -16.59
N ALA A 455 -6.25 -2.87 -17.61
CA ALA A 455 -7.64 -3.21 -17.83
C ALA A 455 -7.83 -4.72 -18.10
N ALA A 456 -6.96 -5.32 -18.92
CA ALA A 456 -6.96 -6.77 -19.15
C ALA A 456 -6.73 -7.57 -17.85
N THR A 457 -5.84 -7.08 -16.98
CA THR A 457 -5.61 -7.65 -15.64
C THR A 457 -6.87 -7.53 -14.77
N GLY A 458 -7.59 -6.42 -14.85
CA GLY A 458 -8.90 -6.24 -14.22
C GLY A 458 -9.96 -7.23 -14.75
N ALA A 459 -10.01 -7.43 -16.07
CA ALA A 459 -10.91 -8.41 -16.71
C ALA A 459 -10.61 -9.84 -16.28
N LEU A 460 -9.32 -10.21 -16.14
CA LEU A 460 -8.91 -11.49 -15.54
C LEU A 460 -9.44 -11.62 -14.10
N GLY A 461 -9.37 -10.55 -13.31
CA GLY A 461 -9.94 -10.50 -11.97
C GLY A 461 -11.45 -10.73 -11.97
N TRP A 462 -12.18 -10.12 -12.91
CA TRP A 462 -13.61 -10.34 -13.10
C TRP A 462 -13.94 -11.82 -13.37
N ALA A 463 -13.20 -12.43 -14.30
CA ALA A 463 -13.38 -13.85 -14.64
C ALA A 463 -13.04 -14.77 -13.45
N ALA A 464 -11.94 -14.47 -12.74
CA ALA A 464 -11.46 -15.24 -11.59
C ALA A 464 -12.36 -15.08 -10.35
N ALA A 465 -13.14 -14.00 -10.23
CA ALA A 465 -14.01 -13.73 -9.08
C ALA A 465 -15.02 -14.85 -8.80
N ARG A 466 -15.43 -15.61 -9.81
CA ARG A 466 -16.30 -16.81 -9.67
C ARG A 466 -15.68 -17.91 -8.79
N ARG A 467 -14.36 -17.90 -8.63
CA ARG A 467 -13.62 -18.88 -7.82
C ARG A 467 -13.43 -18.44 -6.36
N ALA A 468 -13.90 -17.26 -6.01
CA ALA A 468 -13.81 -16.71 -4.65
C ALA A 468 -14.89 -17.26 -3.69
N GLY A 469 -15.89 -17.98 -4.23
CA GLY A 469 -16.99 -18.59 -3.48
C GLY A 469 -16.83 -20.09 -3.31
#